data_866123b6d6810dd7c44927aca59fde6c
#
_entry.id   866123b6d6810dd7c44927aca59fde6c
#
_cell.length_a   1.000
_cell.length_b   1.000
_cell.length_c   1.000
_cell.angle_alpha   90.00
_cell.angle_beta   90.00
_cell.angle_gamma   90.00
#
_symmetry.space_group_name_H-M   'P 1'
#
loop_
_entity.id
_entity.type
_entity.pdbx_description
1 polymer ?
#
loop_
_entity_poly.entity_id
_entity_poly.type
_entity_poly.pdbx_seq_one_letter_code
_entity_poly.pdbx_strand_id
1 'polypeptide(L)'
;MKFKVLFLLFFGITTSIYAQKVKKTVGTKLPVTAVKKTNPNSNEGIFVNFETSKGKIVLVLEYKKTPVTVANFISLVEGTNTFVTDEKLKGKPFYNGLKFHRVIKDFMIQGGDPAGNGSGGSGYSFKDECLPEFVFDKGGILAMANSGPATNSSQFFITHKDTPWLNGKHTIFGHVVSGMDVVNAIVQDDIMQKVTISRVGAEAKMFNATKVFSDYFSNKAGDDAKQAAIQGEAKAKQAAIDAEAKRVYNEKYGPVKAAKVAELATIRTTATKTESGLEYTIFKKGAGVKPADGANVFIHYAGFLEDGSLFDSSYEEVNKVFGKFDKNRADQNGYQPFPFQYGKKDGLIPGFLEGLNKLSIGDRAIVFIPSKLGYGERGAGNVIPPNANIIFEIELLEGIPPPVANEAK
;
A
#
# COMPACT_ATOMS: atom_id res chain seq x y z
N MET A 1 -18.07 -23.18 -5.28
CA MET A 1 -17.25 -22.05 -4.79
C MET A 1 -17.03 -21.11 -5.96
N LYS A 2 -17.80 -20.01 -6.05
CA LYS A 2 -17.73 -19.07 -7.19
C LYS A 2 -16.79 -17.92 -6.79
N PHE A 3 -15.66 -17.82 -7.48
CA PHE A 3 -14.74 -16.68 -7.39
C PHE A 3 -15.44 -15.45 -7.95
N LYS A 4 -15.72 -14.46 -7.08
CA LYS A 4 -16.08 -13.12 -7.50
C LYS A 4 -14.80 -12.41 -7.91
N VAL A 5 -14.58 -12.26 -9.21
CA VAL A 5 -13.56 -11.36 -9.74
C VAL A 5 -14.07 -9.94 -9.57
N LEU A 6 -13.63 -9.29 -8.52
CA LEU A 6 -13.82 -7.86 -8.30
C LEU A 6 -12.75 -7.14 -9.14
N PHE A 7 -13.14 -6.51 -10.24
CA PHE A 7 -12.27 -5.60 -10.99
C PHE A 7 -12.00 -4.37 -10.12
N LEU A 8 -10.93 -4.41 -9.33
CA LEU A 8 -10.33 -3.25 -8.70
C LEU A 8 -9.43 -2.61 -9.75
N LEU A 9 -9.88 -1.51 -10.32
CA LEU A 9 -9.02 -0.59 -11.06
C LEU A 9 -8.00 0.00 -10.07
N PHE A 10 -6.79 -0.52 -10.12
CA PHE A 10 -5.63 0.02 -9.41
C PHE A 10 -5.24 1.34 -10.08
N PHE A 11 -5.62 2.47 -9.48
CA PHE A 11 -5.04 3.76 -9.79
C PHE A 11 -3.71 3.89 -9.04
N GLY A 12 -2.61 3.65 -9.75
CA GLY A 12 -1.28 4.04 -9.30
C GLY A 12 -1.13 5.55 -9.45
N ILE A 13 -1.12 6.29 -8.35
CA ILE A 13 -0.71 7.71 -8.35
C ILE A 13 0.80 7.74 -8.52
N THR A 14 1.27 7.91 -9.75
CA THR A 14 2.67 8.26 -10.01
C THR A 14 2.83 9.77 -9.88
N THR A 15 3.42 10.22 -8.78
CA THR A 15 3.90 11.59 -8.63
C THR A 15 5.10 11.78 -9.54
N SER A 16 4.92 12.47 -10.66
CA SER A 16 6.01 12.94 -11.52
C SER A 16 6.81 14.00 -10.78
N ILE A 17 8.01 13.64 -10.33
CA ILE A 17 8.98 14.57 -9.74
C ILE A 17 9.60 15.41 -10.85
N TYR A 18 9.23 16.68 -10.93
CA TYR A 18 9.97 17.66 -11.71
C TYR A 18 11.34 17.91 -11.06
N ALA A 19 12.39 17.38 -11.68
CA ALA A 19 13.77 17.66 -11.29
C ALA A 19 14.17 19.09 -11.71
N GLN A 20 14.14 20.04 -10.79
CA GLN A 20 14.80 21.33 -10.97
C GLN A 20 16.32 21.14 -10.80
N LYS A 21 17.08 21.56 -11.83
CA LYS A 21 18.55 21.69 -11.81
C LYS A 21 18.98 22.64 -10.70
N VAL A 22 19.48 22.13 -9.59
CA VAL A 22 20.18 22.92 -8.57
C VAL A 22 21.64 23.06 -8.99
N LYS A 23 22.10 24.31 -9.10
CA LYS A 23 23.50 24.68 -9.35
C LYS A 23 24.39 24.15 -8.21
N LYS A 24 25.48 23.46 -8.58
CA LYS A 24 26.54 23.03 -7.68
C LYS A 24 27.15 24.21 -6.94
N THR A 25 26.97 24.28 -5.64
CA THR A 25 27.84 25.03 -4.74
C THR A 25 28.93 24.09 -4.24
N VAL A 26 30.17 24.51 -4.36
CA VAL A 26 31.38 23.81 -3.92
C VAL A 26 31.35 23.77 -2.39
N GLY A 27 31.13 22.60 -1.82
CA GLY A 27 31.15 22.35 -0.38
C GLY A 27 32.45 21.66 0.05
N THR A 28 33.09 22.25 1.02
CA THR A 28 34.33 21.85 1.70
C THR A 28 34.29 20.38 2.12
N LYS A 29 35.32 19.63 1.72
CA LYS A 29 35.52 18.22 2.12
C LYS A 29 35.83 18.13 3.62
N LEU A 30 34.91 17.56 4.40
CA LEU A 30 35.22 17.02 5.71
C LEU A 30 36.02 15.71 5.57
N PRO A 31 36.96 15.41 6.46
CA PRO A 31 37.78 14.21 6.35
C PRO A 31 36.92 12.95 6.55
N VAL A 32 36.87 12.12 5.51
CA VAL A 32 36.28 10.78 5.59
C VAL A 32 37.18 9.92 6.45
N THR A 33 36.78 9.67 7.70
CA THR A 33 37.38 8.65 8.53
C THR A 33 37.18 7.29 7.84
N ALA A 34 38.24 6.64 7.45
CA ALA A 34 38.20 5.36 6.76
C ALA A 34 37.45 4.33 7.61
N VAL A 35 36.26 3.96 7.18
CA VAL A 35 35.53 2.80 7.71
C VAL A 35 36.39 1.58 7.38
N LYS A 36 37.00 0.96 8.40
CA LYS A 36 37.67 -0.32 8.26
C LYS A 36 36.69 -1.30 7.61
N LYS A 37 36.98 -1.74 6.38
CA LYS A 37 36.27 -2.83 5.72
C LYS A 37 36.30 -4.03 6.67
N THR A 38 35.15 -4.43 7.17
CA THR A 38 34.99 -5.69 7.89
C THR A 38 35.34 -6.82 6.94
N ASN A 39 36.28 -7.65 7.36
CA ASN A 39 36.74 -8.81 6.60
C ASN A 39 35.55 -9.80 6.47
N PRO A 40 35.09 -10.15 5.28
CA PRO A 40 33.91 -11.03 5.12
C PRO A 40 34.17 -12.47 5.57
N ASN A 41 35.41 -12.80 5.99
CA ASN A 41 35.82 -14.10 6.48
C ASN A 41 36.05 -14.16 8.01
N SER A 42 35.66 -13.15 8.80
CA SER A 42 35.76 -13.27 10.25
C SER A 42 34.54 -14.04 10.78
N ASN A 43 34.82 -15.22 11.40
CA ASN A 43 33.84 -15.97 12.18
C ASN A 43 33.39 -15.22 13.45
N GLU A 44 33.66 -13.91 13.55
CA GLU A 44 33.39 -13.08 14.70
C GLU A 44 32.01 -12.39 14.56
N GLY A 45 31.27 -12.35 15.67
CA GLY A 45 29.93 -11.72 15.67
C GLY A 45 29.06 -12.21 16.83
N ILE A 46 27.84 -11.74 16.84
CA ILE A 46 26.81 -12.24 17.74
C ILE A 46 25.85 -13.12 16.91
N PHE A 47 25.68 -14.33 17.35
CA PHE A 47 24.85 -15.32 16.67
C PHE A 47 23.69 -15.72 17.56
N VAL A 48 22.52 -15.91 16.96
CA VAL A 48 21.38 -16.55 17.60
C VAL A 48 21.20 -17.95 17.02
N ASN A 49 21.00 -18.92 17.91
CA ASN A 49 20.77 -20.30 17.56
C ASN A 49 19.34 -20.67 17.95
N PHE A 50 18.53 -21.04 17.00
CA PHE A 50 17.20 -21.61 17.21
C PHE A 50 17.29 -23.14 17.12
N GLU A 51 16.87 -23.82 18.16
CA GLU A 51 16.54 -25.25 18.11
C GLU A 51 15.03 -25.33 17.91
N THR A 52 14.60 -25.80 16.76
CA THR A 52 13.17 -25.87 16.40
C THR A 52 12.71 -27.33 16.28
N SER A 53 11.38 -27.51 16.17
CA SER A 53 10.78 -28.82 15.86
C SER A 53 11.22 -29.40 14.51
N LYS A 54 11.81 -28.58 13.61
CA LYS A 54 12.29 -29.01 12.27
C LYS A 54 13.82 -29.08 12.16
N GLY A 55 14.55 -28.62 13.17
CA GLY A 55 16.00 -28.58 13.14
C GLY A 55 16.59 -27.28 13.66
N LYS A 56 17.86 -27.07 13.38
CA LYS A 56 18.62 -25.93 13.89
C LYS A 56 18.73 -24.83 12.82
N ILE A 57 18.51 -23.58 13.25
CA ILE A 57 18.75 -22.38 12.43
C ILE A 57 19.76 -21.51 13.17
N VAL A 58 20.77 -21.00 12.46
CA VAL A 58 21.77 -20.08 12.99
C VAL A 58 21.72 -18.79 12.19
N LEU A 59 21.59 -17.66 12.89
CA LEU A 59 21.60 -16.34 12.28
C LEU A 59 22.69 -15.49 12.93
N VAL A 60 23.30 -14.58 12.16
CA VAL A 60 24.16 -13.52 12.68
C VAL A 60 23.33 -12.25 12.91
N LEU A 61 23.63 -11.51 13.98
CA LEU A 61 22.94 -10.30 14.38
C LEU A 61 23.77 -9.05 14.05
N GLU A 62 23.11 -8.02 13.54
CA GLU A 62 23.72 -6.74 13.08
C GLU A 62 23.88 -5.74 14.25
N TYR A 63 24.47 -6.17 15.36
CA TYR A 63 24.56 -5.42 16.62
C TYR A 63 25.25 -4.06 16.51
N LYS A 64 26.11 -3.85 15.49
CA LYS A 64 26.78 -2.58 15.25
C LYS A 64 25.91 -1.54 14.53
N LYS A 65 24.99 -2.02 13.73
CA LYS A 65 24.15 -1.18 12.85
C LYS A 65 22.74 -0.96 13.38
N THR A 66 22.16 -1.99 14.02
CA THR A 66 20.84 -1.92 14.64
C THR A 66 20.92 -2.29 16.12
N PRO A 67 21.70 -1.53 16.92
CA PRO A 67 22.07 -1.90 18.28
C PRO A 67 20.88 -1.99 19.24
N VAL A 68 19.87 -1.14 19.12
CA VAL A 68 18.69 -1.17 20.00
C VAL A 68 17.85 -2.40 19.72
N THR A 69 17.61 -2.70 18.45
CA THR A 69 16.83 -3.87 18.03
C THR A 69 17.50 -5.17 18.43
N VAL A 70 18.82 -5.28 18.18
CA VAL A 70 19.61 -6.44 18.59
C VAL A 70 19.64 -6.56 20.12
N ALA A 71 19.79 -5.46 20.83
CA ALA A 71 19.78 -5.45 22.30
C ALA A 71 18.43 -5.89 22.88
N ASN A 72 17.32 -5.42 22.32
CA ASN A 72 15.98 -5.91 22.65
C ASN A 72 15.91 -7.43 22.48
N PHE A 73 16.24 -7.91 21.28
CA PHE A 73 16.14 -9.33 20.95
C PHE A 73 17.00 -10.20 21.86
N ILE A 74 18.28 -9.84 22.07
CA ILE A 74 19.19 -10.59 22.94
C ILE A 74 18.68 -10.60 24.38
N SER A 75 18.27 -9.44 24.92
CA SER A 75 17.80 -9.37 26.30
C SER A 75 16.51 -10.20 26.54
N LEU A 76 15.67 -10.34 25.53
CA LEU A 76 14.51 -11.25 25.54
C LEU A 76 14.97 -12.72 25.48
N VAL A 77 15.90 -13.08 24.57
CA VAL A 77 16.46 -14.45 24.51
C VAL A 77 17.08 -14.87 25.84
N GLU A 78 17.85 -13.98 26.47
CA GLU A 78 18.59 -14.26 27.71
C GLU A 78 17.72 -14.07 28.98
N GLY A 79 16.49 -13.56 28.86
CA GLY A 79 15.59 -13.29 29.98
C GLY A 79 16.07 -12.14 30.88
N THR A 80 16.94 -11.26 30.36
CA THR A 80 17.52 -10.13 31.11
C THR A 80 16.79 -8.79 30.86
N ASN A 81 15.71 -8.81 30.03
CA ASN A 81 14.93 -7.63 29.75
C ASN A 81 13.94 -7.32 30.89
N THR A 82 14.20 -6.22 31.60
CA THR A 82 13.40 -5.81 32.77
C THR A 82 12.09 -5.13 32.44
N PHE A 83 11.87 -4.76 31.16
CA PHE A 83 10.67 -4.04 30.70
C PHE A 83 9.55 -4.95 30.24
N VAL A 84 9.76 -6.26 30.19
CA VAL A 84 8.70 -7.23 29.91
C VAL A 84 7.57 -7.06 30.93
N THR A 85 6.33 -6.87 30.46
CA THR A 85 5.17 -6.58 31.33
C THR A 85 4.45 -7.83 31.81
N ASP A 86 4.55 -8.95 31.10
CA ASP A 86 3.97 -10.22 31.54
C ASP A 86 4.86 -10.87 32.61
N GLU A 87 4.38 -10.91 33.86
CA GLU A 87 5.09 -11.48 35.00
C GLU A 87 5.43 -12.98 34.82
N LYS A 88 4.71 -13.70 33.96
CA LYS A 88 5.02 -15.11 33.66
C LYS A 88 6.25 -15.25 32.77
N LEU A 89 6.57 -14.24 31.97
CA LEU A 89 7.69 -14.22 31.02
C LEU A 89 8.87 -13.40 31.51
N LYS A 90 8.65 -12.49 32.45
CA LYS A 90 9.68 -11.61 33.00
C LYS A 90 10.79 -12.43 33.68
N GLY A 91 12.05 -12.09 33.36
CA GLY A 91 13.21 -12.78 33.91
C GLY A 91 13.45 -14.20 33.35
N LYS A 92 12.75 -14.59 32.30
CA LYS A 92 12.90 -15.91 31.66
C LYS A 92 13.28 -15.77 30.18
N PRO A 93 13.94 -16.80 29.59
CA PRO A 93 14.14 -16.86 28.13
C PRO A 93 12.81 -16.77 27.39
N PHE A 94 12.54 -15.60 26.79
CA PHE A 94 11.22 -15.22 26.31
C PHE A 94 10.70 -16.09 25.15
N TYR A 95 11.61 -16.50 24.25
CA TYR A 95 11.23 -17.19 23.01
C TYR A 95 11.09 -18.71 23.14
N ASN A 96 11.57 -19.28 24.23
CA ASN A 96 11.54 -20.75 24.42
C ASN A 96 10.08 -21.24 24.53
N GLY A 97 9.73 -22.21 23.70
CA GLY A 97 8.38 -22.78 23.61
C GLY A 97 7.38 -21.98 22.77
N LEU A 98 7.77 -20.81 22.26
CA LEU A 98 6.89 -20.04 21.39
C LEU A 98 6.81 -20.66 19.99
N LYS A 99 5.69 -20.40 19.33
CA LYS A 99 5.38 -20.91 17.99
C LYS A 99 5.79 -19.95 16.89
N PHE A 100 6.00 -20.49 15.69
CA PHE A 100 5.86 -19.75 14.45
C PHE A 100 4.37 -19.67 14.11
N HIS A 101 3.68 -18.68 14.66
CA HIS A 101 2.23 -18.54 14.60
C HIS A 101 1.69 -18.16 13.22
N ARG A 102 2.55 -17.65 12.33
CA ARG A 102 2.19 -17.28 10.95
C ARG A 102 3.30 -17.69 10.00
N VAL A 103 2.96 -18.57 9.07
CA VAL A 103 3.87 -19.03 8.02
C VAL A 103 3.19 -18.88 6.68
N ILE A 104 3.81 -18.12 5.78
CA ILE A 104 3.34 -17.96 4.41
C ILE A 104 4.43 -18.46 3.48
N LYS A 105 4.13 -19.54 2.78
CA LYS A 105 5.04 -20.15 1.81
C LYS A 105 5.49 -19.11 0.78
N ASP A 106 6.75 -19.16 0.40
CA ASP A 106 7.38 -18.23 -0.54
C ASP A 106 7.35 -16.75 -0.11
N PHE A 107 7.11 -16.50 1.18
CA PHE A 107 7.19 -15.16 1.76
C PHE A 107 8.02 -15.16 3.04
N MET A 108 7.52 -15.64 4.19
CA MET A 108 8.22 -15.58 5.46
C MET A 108 7.65 -16.55 6.51
N ILE A 109 8.44 -16.81 7.55
CA ILE A 109 8.00 -17.37 8.82
C ILE A 109 8.03 -16.29 9.89
N GLN A 110 6.97 -16.16 10.71
CA GLN A 110 6.84 -15.17 11.76
C GLN A 110 6.59 -15.83 13.11
N GLY A 111 7.34 -15.40 14.12
CA GLY A 111 7.25 -15.89 15.50
C GLY A 111 7.48 -14.78 16.52
N GLY A 112 7.69 -15.17 17.79
CA GLY A 112 7.99 -14.23 18.87
C GLY A 112 6.77 -13.62 19.55
N ASP A 113 5.57 -14.17 19.29
CA ASP A 113 4.34 -13.81 19.95
C ASP A 113 4.02 -14.79 21.08
N PRO A 114 4.00 -14.36 22.36
CA PRO A 114 3.64 -15.23 23.47
C PRO A 114 2.17 -15.67 23.47
N ALA A 115 1.27 -14.92 22.83
CA ALA A 115 -0.13 -15.31 22.67
C ALA A 115 -0.33 -16.32 21.53
N GLY A 116 0.64 -16.46 20.61
CA GLY A 116 0.64 -17.41 19.51
C GLY A 116 -0.43 -17.21 18.44
N ASN A 117 -0.97 -15.98 18.32
CA ASN A 117 -2.03 -15.61 17.39
C ASN A 117 -1.78 -14.29 16.62
N GLY A 118 -0.62 -13.68 16.83
CA GLY A 118 -0.20 -12.42 16.21
C GLY A 118 -0.51 -11.16 17.02
N SER A 119 -1.24 -11.26 18.14
CA SER A 119 -1.67 -10.09 18.93
C SER A 119 -0.78 -9.78 20.13
N GLY A 120 0.07 -10.71 20.55
CA GLY A 120 0.91 -10.58 21.73
C GLY A 120 2.28 -9.96 21.44
N GLY A 121 3.02 -9.66 22.52
CA GLY A 121 4.35 -9.07 22.44
C GLY A 121 5.01 -8.99 23.80
N SER A 122 6.09 -8.22 23.92
CA SER A 122 6.82 -7.99 25.18
C SER A 122 6.11 -7.03 26.15
N GLY A 123 4.99 -6.43 25.70
CA GLY A 123 4.20 -5.46 26.48
C GLY A 123 4.68 -4.02 26.36
N TYR A 124 5.66 -3.75 25.49
CA TYR A 124 6.15 -2.42 25.13
C TYR A 124 6.46 -2.34 23.65
N SER A 125 6.60 -1.11 23.17
CA SER A 125 7.04 -0.82 21.80
C SER A 125 8.34 -0.03 21.79
N PHE A 126 9.16 -0.17 20.71
CA PHE A 126 10.39 0.59 20.52
C PHE A 126 10.58 1.01 19.05
N LYS A 127 11.52 1.92 18.82
CA LYS A 127 11.78 2.59 17.53
C LYS A 127 12.23 1.64 16.43
N ASP A 128 12.07 2.09 15.20
CA ASP A 128 12.71 1.47 14.04
C ASP A 128 14.17 1.89 13.90
N GLU A 129 14.99 0.98 13.37
CA GLU A 129 16.36 1.21 12.93
C GLU A 129 16.48 0.80 11.45
N CYS A 130 15.61 1.33 10.59
CA CYS A 130 15.62 1.06 9.15
C CYS A 130 16.77 1.84 8.48
N LEU A 131 17.73 1.12 7.93
CA LEU A 131 18.89 1.69 7.25
C LEU A 131 18.76 1.51 5.73
N PRO A 132 19.12 2.52 4.92
CA PRO A 132 19.01 2.44 3.46
C PRO A 132 19.83 1.30 2.81
N GLU A 133 20.94 0.91 3.44
CA GLU A 133 21.78 -0.19 2.98
C GLU A 133 21.22 -1.57 3.33
N PHE A 134 20.23 -1.66 4.22
CA PHE A 134 19.56 -2.90 4.57
C PHE A 134 18.30 -3.09 3.75
N VAL A 135 18.36 -4.00 2.80
CA VAL A 135 17.27 -4.29 1.85
C VAL A 135 16.88 -5.76 1.91
N PHE A 136 15.63 -6.03 1.63
CA PHE A 136 15.06 -7.38 1.55
C PHE A 136 15.28 -7.97 0.15
N ASP A 137 16.53 -8.21 -0.23
CA ASP A 137 16.97 -8.65 -1.56
C ASP A 137 17.07 -10.17 -1.72
N LYS A 138 16.88 -10.93 -0.65
CA LYS A 138 17.02 -12.40 -0.64
C LYS A 138 16.23 -13.06 0.49
N GLY A 139 16.20 -14.39 0.50
CA GLY A 139 15.72 -15.18 1.63
C GLY A 139 16.70 -15.17 2.80
N GLY A 140 16.19 -15.52 3.99
CA GLY A 140 16.98 -15.60 5.21
C GLY A 140 17.23 -14.26 5.92
N ILE A 141 16.58 -13.18 5.53
CA ILE A 141 16.63 -11.89 6.23
C ILE A 141 15.78 -11.97 7.50
N LEU A 142 16.40 -11.62 8.65
CA LEU A 142 15.75 -11.51 9.95
C LEU A 142 15.35 -10.05 10.20
N ALA A 143 14.07 -9.81 10.42
CA ALA A 143 13.54 -8.47 10.66
C ALA A 143 12.42 -8.44 11.71
N MET A 144 12.16 -7.25 12.30
CA MET A 144 11.09 -7.05 13.26
C MET A 144 9.73 -7.00 12.55
N ALA A 145 8.77 -7.74 13.08
CA ALA A 145 7.36 -7.53 12.75
C ALA A 145 6.84 -6.31 13.54
N ASN A 146 6.04 -5.47 12.89
CA ASN A 146 5.43 -4.28 13.49
C ASN A 146 4.07 -3.98 12.87
N SER A 147 3.30 -3.10 13.50
CA SER A 147 1.99 -2.59 13.04
C SER A 147 2.08 -1.14 12.53
N GLY A 148 3.25 -0.71 12.11
CA GLY A 148 3.57 0.63 11.67
C GLY A 148 4.81 1.19 12.37
N PRO A 149 5.20 2.45 12.10
CA PRO A 149 6.41 3.05 12.64
C PRO A 149 6.49 3.01 14.18
N ALA A 150 7.66 2.64 14.70
CA ALA A 150 7.98 2.59 16.13
C ALA A 150 7.09 1.66 16.97
N THR A 151 6.53 0.61 16.37
CA THR A 151 5.71 -0.39 17.07
C THR A 151 6.39 -1.76 17.17
N ASN A 152 7.73 -1.82 17.04
CA ASN A 152 8.49 -3.05 17.25
C ASN A 152 8.32 -3.53 18.71
N SER A 153 8.22 -4.85 18.91
CA SER A 153 8.09 -5.48 20.23
C SER A 153 8.94 -6.75 20.32
N SER A 154 8.34 -7.93 20.47
CA SER A 154 9.06 -9.20 20.47
C SER A 154 8.92 -9.99 19.18
N GLN A 155 7.92 -9.69 18.33
CA GLN A 155 7.68 -10.46 17.13
C GLN A 155 8.72 -10.16 16.05
N PHE A 156 9.16 -11.20 15.36
CA PHE A 156 10.11 -11.15 14.26
C PHE A 156 9.68 -12.07 13.12
N PHE A 157 10.29 -11.89 11.94
CA PHE A 157 10.10 -12.80 10.83
C PHE A 157 11.43 -13.08 10.11
N ILE A 158 11.49 -14.23 9.42
CA ILE A 158 12.60 -14.62 8.55
C ILE A 158 12.03 -14.84 7.16
N THR A 159 12.61 -14.20 6.14
CA THR A 159 12.13 -14.28 4.75
C THR A 159 12.52 -15.61 4.08
N HIS A 160 11.64 -16.12 3.21
CA HIS A 160 11.94 -17.26 2.32
C HIS A 160 12.66 -16.82 1.05
N LYS A 161 12.36 -15.61 0.55
CA LYS A 161 12.94 -15.01 -0.66
C LYS A 161 13.04 -13.49 -0.53
N ASP A 162 13.38 -12.80 -1.59
CA ASP A 162 13.34 -11.34 -1.68
C ASP A 162 11.93 -10.76 -1.46
N THR A 163 11.85 -9.66 -0.73
CA THR A 163 10.58 -9.00 -0.38
C THR A 163 10.75 -7.48 -0.38
N PRO A 164 11.11 -6.86 -1.52
CA PRO A 164 11.55 -5.46 -1.60
C PRO A 164 10.49 -4.44 -1.16
N TRP A 165 9.21 -4.78 -1.15
CA TRP A 165 8.12 -3.94 -0.66
C TRP A 165 8.15 -3.69 0.85
N LEU A 166 9.01 -4.44 1.60
CA LEU A 166 9.23 -4.26 3.04
C LEU A 166 10.38 -3.29 3.35
N ASN A 167 11.16 -2.86 2.34
CA ASN A 167 12.27 -1.94 2.51
C ASN A 167 11.82 -0.65 3.22
N GLY A 168 12.59 -0.22 4.24
CA GLY A 168 12.33 0.98 5.01
C GLY A 168 11.12 0.92 5.95
N LYS A 169 10.41 -0.22 6.03
CA LYS A 169 9.23 -0.42 6.88
C LYS A 169 9.49 -1.33 8.07
N HIS A 170 10.42 -2.24 7.94
CA HIS A 170 10.78 -3.21 8.98
C HIS A 170 12.27 -3.17 9.24
N THR A 171 12.66 -3.12 10.50
CA THR A 171 14.07 -3.12 10.89
C THR A 171 14.69 -4.48 10.62
N ILE A 172 15.62 -4.53 9.67
CA ILE A 172 16.49 -5.70 9.46
C ILE A 172 17.56 -5.69 10.54
N PHE A 173 17.69 -6.79 11.28
CA PHE A 173 18.67 -6.88 12.36
C PHE A 173 19.52 -8.16 12.37
N GLY A 174 19.43 -8.96 11.31
CA GLY A 174 20.24 -10.16 11.11
C GLY A 174 19.93 -10.92 9.84
N HIS A 175 20.66 -12.01 9.63
CA HIS A 175 20.40 -12.92 8.52
C HIS A 175 20.85 -14.35 8.84
N VAL A 176 20.25 -15.32 8.15
CA VAL A 176 20.56 -16.74 8.29
C VAL A 176 21.95 -17.03 7.73
N VAL A 177 22.78 -17.70 8.53
CA VAL A 177 24.10 -18.20 8.13
C VAL A 177 24.13 -19.72 7.99
N SER A 178 23.18 -20.43 8.61
CA SER A 178 23.01 -21.89 8.46
C SER A 178 21.56 -22.29 8.78
N GLY A 179 21.03 -23.31 8.11
CA GLY A 179 19.68 -23.84 8.34
C GLY A 179 18.58 -23.16 7.52
N MET A 180 18.90 -22.64 6.33
CA MET A 180 17.90 -22.07 5.42
C MET A 180 16.91 -23.14 4.93
N ASP A 181 17.35 -24.37 4.80
CA ASP A 181 16.52 -25.55 4.52
C ASP A 181 15.51 -25.80 5.65
N VAL A 182 15.90 -25.59 6.91
CA VAL A 182 15.02 -25.68 8.07
C VAL A 182 14.00 -24.52 8.07
N VAL A 183 14.43 -23.28 7.76
CA VAL A 183 13.52 -22.13 7.60
C VAL A 183 12.44 -22.45 6.57
N ASN A 184 12.81 -23.04 5.43
CA ASN A 184 11.86 -23.41 4.37
C ASN A 184 10.97 -24.62 4.73
N ALA A 185 11.37 -25.45 5.71
CA ALA A 185 10.62 -26.61 6.18
C ALA A 185 9.66 -26.30 7.34
N ILE A 186 9.80 -25.14 7.98
CA ILE A 186 8.90 -24.71 9.08
C ILE A 186 7.48 -24.49 8.54
N VAL A 187 6.51 -25.01 9.25
CA VAL A 187 5.09 -24.80 9.03
C VAL A 187 4.45 -24.09 10.22
N GLN A 188 3.24 -23.60 10.02
CA GLN A 188 2.51 -22.92 11.09
C GLN A 188 2.38 -23.81 12.32
N ASP A 189 2.55 -23.20 13.48
CA ASP A 189 2.55 -23.82 14.82
C ASP A 189 3.78 -24.67 15.17
N ASP A 190 4.80 -24.78 14.30
CA ASP A 190 6.10 -25.30 14.70
C ASP A 190 6.72 -24.50 15.84
N ILE A 191 7.47 -25.15 16.73
CA ILE A 191 7.91 -24.58 18.00
C ILE A 191 9.40 -24.25 17.99
N MET A 192 9.74 -23.09 18.53
CA MET A 192 11.11 -22.72 18.97
C MET A 192 11.37 -23.37 20.32
N GLN A 193 11.97 -24.56 20.31
CA GLN A 193 12.21 -25.34 21.53
C GLN A 193 13.19 -24.63 22.46
N LYS A 194 14.26 -24.05 21.87
CA LYS A 194 15.29 -23.30 22.59
C LYS A 194 15.92 -22.26 21.68
N VAL A 195 16.11 -21.07 22.22
CA VAL A 195 16.81 -19.97 21.54
C VAL A 195 17.97 -19.51 22.42
N THR A 196 19.18 -19.44 21.85
CA THR A 196 20.39 -19.07 22.61
C THR A 196 21.28 -18.09 21.82
N ILE A 197 22.09 -17.32 22.56
CA ILE A 197 23.02 -16.35 21.99
C ILE A 197 24.45 -16.87 22.11
N SER A 198 25.23 -16.77 21.04
CA SER A 198 26.66 -17.03 21.01
C SER A 198 27.42 -15.76 20.62
N ARG A 199 28.45 -15.40 21.36
CA ARG A 199 29.29 -14.22 21.11
C ARG A 199 30.69 -14.65 20.79
N VAL A 200 31.20 -14.38 19.58
CA VAL A 200 32.52 -14.74 19.10
C VAL A 200 33.29 -13.46 18.78
N GLY A 201 34.51 -13.35 19.32
CA GLY A 201 35.36 -12.17 19.20
C GLY A 201 35.20 -11.17 20.36
N ALA A 202 36.17 -10.28 20.51
CA ALA A 202 36.26 -9.37 21.64
C ALA A 202 35.10 -8.34 21.64
N GLU A 203 34.81 -7.72 20.50
CA GLU A 203 33.77 -6.71 20.38
C GLU A 203 32.35 -7.29 20.65
N ALA A 204 32.07 -8.50 20.13
CA ALA A 204 30.81 -9.19 20.37
C ALA A 204 30.61 -9.53 21.85
N LYS A 205 31.67 -9.92 22.56
CA LYS A 205 31.64 -10.20 24.01
C LYS A 205 31.43 -8.95 24.86
N MET A 206 31.89 -7.79 24.39
CA MET A 206 31.70 -6.50 25.08
C MET A 206 30.29 -5.90 24.85
N PHE A 207 29.53 -6.39 23.90
CA PHE A 207 28.17 -5.87 23.65
C PHE A 207 27.23 -6.25 24.80
N ASN A 208 26.90 -5.28 25.62
CA ASN A 208 25.98 -5.43 26.75
C ASN A 208 24.56 -5.06 26.32
N ALA A 209 23.81 -6.08 25.88
CA ALA A 209 22.44 -5.91 25.36
C ALA A 209 21.48 -5.27 26.39
N THR A 210 21.54 -5.75 27.64
CA THR A 210 20.68 -5.22 28.72
C THR A 210 20.93 -3.74 28.93
N LYS A 211 22.19 -3.32 28.99
CA LYS A 211 22.54 -1.89 29.16
C LYS A 211 22.10 -1.06 27.95
N VAL A 212 22.40 -1.50 26.72
CA VAL A 212 22.03 -0.77 25.49
C VAL A 212 20.53 -0.54 25.42
N PHE A 213 19.73 -1.58 25.67
CA PHE A 213 18.28 -1.45 25.64
C PHE A 213 17.72 -0.61 26.80
N SER A 214 18.28 -0.77 28.01
CA SER A 214 17.87 0.01 29.18
C SER A 214 18.16 1.50 29.00
N ASP A 215 19.37 1.86 28.53
CA ASP A 215 19.74 3.24 28.23
C ASP A 215 18.81 3.89 27.21
N TYR A 216 18.50 3.16 26.13
CA TYR A 216 17.51 3.61 25.14
C TYR A 216 16.12 3.79 25.76
N PHE A 217 15.64 2.77 26.46
CA PHE A 217 14.26 2.76 26.96
C PHE A 217 14.01 3.80 28.04
N SER A 218 15.03 4.09 28.87
CA SER A 218 14.97 5.16 29.87
C SER A 218 14.86 6.55 29.24
N ASN A 219 15.40 6.74 28.03
CA ASN A 219 15.35 7.99 27.28
C ASN A 219 14.25 8.01 26.22
N LYS A 220 13.45 6.94 26.11
CA LYS A 220 12.46 6.73 25.04
C LYS A 220 11.45 7.87 24.90
N ALA A 221 11.00 8.44 26.03
CA ALA A 221 10.02 9.55 26.00
C ALA A 221 10.54 10.77 25.24
N GLY A 222 11.84 11.08 25.37
CA GLY A 222 12.49 12.17 24.61
C GLY A 222 12.65 11.83 23.13
N ASP A 223 13.03 10.60 22.82
CA ASP A 223 13.15 10.11 21.44
C ASP A 223 11.78 10.07 20.74
N ASP A 224 10.74 9.59 21.43
CA ASP A 224 9.38 9.55 20.91
C ASP A 224 8.84 10.95 20.61
N ALA A 225 9.06 11.91 21.51
CA ALA A 225 8.68 13.31 21.30
C ALA A 225 9.39 13.91 20.08
N LYS A 226 10.69 13.64 19.91
CA LYS A 226 11.47 14.09 18.77
C LYS A 226 10.98 13.48 17.46
N GLN A 227 10.70 12.17 17.44
CA GLN A 227 10.16 11.49 16.27
C GLN A 227 8.75 11.98 15.91
N ALA A 228 7.89 12.20 16.90
CA ALA A 228 6.56 12.76 16.69
C ALA A 228 6.62 14.17 16.08
N ALA A 229 7.57 15.01 16.52
CA ALA A 229 7.79 16.34 15.95
C ALA A 229 8.22 16.24 14.47
N ILE A 230 9.20 15.39 14.14
CA ILE A 230 9.67 15.18 12.76
C ILE A 230 8.53 14.68 11.86
N GLN A 231 7.73 13.70 12.33
CA GLN A 231 6.59 13.20 11.60
C GLN A 231 5.49 14.24 11.43
N GLY A 232 5.26 15.06 12.45
CA GLY A 232 4.33 16.19 12.42
C GLY A 232 4.72 17.22 11.35
N GLU A 233 5.99 17.61 11.31
CA GLU A 233 6.52 18.54 10.30
C GLU A 233 6.42 17.96 8.88
N ALA A 234 6.78 16.69 8.70
CA ALA A 234 6.69 16.01 7.40
C ALA A 234 5.23 15.93 6.91
N LYS A 235 4.29 15.60 7.79
CA LYS A 235 2.86 15.58 7.49
C LYS A 235 2.30 16.97 7.17
N ALA A 236 2.72 17.99 7.91
CA ALA A 236 2.32 19.36 7.64
C ALA A 236 2.86 19.85 6.28
N LYS A 237 4.11 19.53 5.97
CA LYS A 237 4.72 19.87 4.68
C LYS A 237 4.00 19.17 3.51
N GLN A 238 3.67 17.88 3.65
CA GLN A 238 2.93 17.14 2.64
C GLN A 238 1.52 17.73 2.46
N ALA A 239 0.81 18.02 3.55
CA ALA A 239 -0.51 18.65 3.49
C ALA A 239 -0.48 20.03 2.79
N ALA A 240 0.58 20.81 3.00
CA ALA A 240 0.76 22.09 2.32
C ALA A 240 0.99 21.91 0.80
N ILE A 241 1.78 20.91 0.41
CA ILE A 241 2.01 20.57 -1.01
C ILE A 241 0.69 20.12 -1.65
N ASP A 242 -0.08 19.26 -0.99
CA ASP A 242 -1.35 18.75 -1.50
C ASP A 242 -2.39 19.88 -1.62
N ALA A 243 -2.43 20.78 -0.64
CA ALA A 243 -3.32 21.96 -0.66
C ALA A 243 -2.98 22.91 -1.81
N GLU A 244 -1.70 23.17 -2.05
CA GLU A 244 -1.26 24.00 -3.15
C GLU A 244 -1.55 23.35 -4.52
N ALA A 245 -1.29 22.05 -4.66
CA ALA A 245 -1.63 21.30 -5.86
C ALA A 245 -3.15 21.35 -6.15
N LYS A 246 -3.97 21.22 -5.11
CA LYS A 246 -5.43 21.35 -5.20
C LYS A 246 -5.85 22.75 -5.60
N ARG A 247 -5.20 23.79 -5.04
CA ARG A 247 -5.47 25.19 -5.40
C ARG A 247 -5.18 25.44 -6.87
N VAL A 248 -3.97 25.06 -7.34
CA VAL A 248 -3.56 25.22 -8.75
C VAL A 248 -4.49 24.44 -9.69
N TYR A 249 -4.86 23.22 -9.31
CA TYR A 249 -5.82 22.43 -10.09
C TYR A 249 -7.19 23.13 -10.18
N ASN A 250 -7.71 23.62 -9.07
CA ASN A 250 -9.01 24.31 -9.06
C ASN A 250 -9.00 25.64 -9.82
N GLU A 251 -7.91 26.40 -9.75
CA GLU A 251 -7.72 27.62 -10.52
C GLU A 251 -7.77 27.34 -12.03
N LYS A 252 -7.06 26.31 -12.47
CA LYS A 252 -6.97 25.93 -13.89
C LYS A 252 -8.24 25.28 -14.42
N TYR A 253 -8.85 24.36 -13.67
CA TYR A 253 -9.97 23.53 -14.15
C TYR A 253 -11.31 23.87 -13.50
N GLY A 254 -11.36 24.80 -12.56
CA GLY A 254 -12.58 25.31 -11.93
C GLY A 254 -13.60 25.82 -12.92
N PRO A 255 -13.22 26.65 -13.91
CA PRO A 255 -14.15 27.11 -14.95
C PRO A 255 -14.78 25.96 -15.76
N VAL A 256 -14.00 24.94 -16.10
CA VAL A 256 -14.49 23.76 -16.84
C VAL A 256 -15.51 22.98 -16.02
N LYS A 257 -15.23 22.80 -14.71
CA LYS A 257 -16.16 22.15 -13.77
C LYS A 257 -17.46 22.94 -13.64
N ALA A 258 -17.36 24.25 -13.46
CA ALA A 258 -18.55 25.12 -13.35
C ALA A 258 -19.42 25.10 -14.61
N ALA A 259 -18.79 25.10 -15.78
CA ALA A 259 -19.48 24.95 -17.05
C ALA A 259 -20.22 23.60 -17.15
N LYS A 260 -19.58 22.50 -16.71
CA LYS A 260 -20.19 21.17 -16.70
C LYS A 260 -21.37 21.11 -15.72
N VAL A 261 -21.29 21.72 -14.54
CA VAL A 261 -22.44 21.83 -13.61
C VAL A 261 -23.63 22.55 -14.25
N ALA A 262 -23.38 23.68 -14.92
CA ALA A 262 -24.44 24.43 -15.60
C ALA A 262 -25.10 23.64 -16.76
N GLU A 263 -24.27 22.96 -17.55
CA GLU A 263 -24.71 22.05 -18.63
C GLU A 263 -25.61 20.93 -18.07
N LEU A 264 -25.14 20.21 -17.05
CA LEU A 264 -25.84 19.09 -16.43
C LEU A 264 -27.14 19.54 -15.76
N ALA A 265 -27.15 20.72 -15.11
CA ALA A 265 -28.36 21.30 -14.54
C ALA A 265 -29.42 21.59 -15.61
N THR A 266 -29.01 22.15 -16.74
CA THR A 266 -29.90 22.43 -17.89
C THR A 266 -30.47 21.14 -18.45
N ILE A 267 -29.65 20.11 -18.68
CA ILE A 267 -30.09 18.82 -19.22
C ILE A 267 -31.06 18.13 -18.25
N ARG A 268 -30.84 18.26 -16.95
CA ARG A 268 -31.68 17.63 -15.92
C ARG A 268 -33.11 18.18 -15.92
N THR A 269 -33.35 19.42 -16.36
CA THR A 269 -34.71 20.00 -16.43
C THR A 269 -35.63 19.23 -17.39
N THR A 270 -35.05 18.52 -18.36
CA THR A 270 -35.78 17.72 -19.35
C THR A 270 -35.68 16.22 -19.10
N ALA A 271 -35.09 15.82 -17.98
CA ALA A 271 -34.83 14.41 -17.69
C ALA A 271 -36.09 13.63 -17.35
N THR A 272 -36.19 12.43 -17.90
CA THR A 272 -37.21 11.46 -17.54
C THR A 272 -36.82 10.75 -16.26
N LYS A 273 -37.71 10.75 -15.26
CA LYS A 273 -37.50 10.08 -13.99
C LYS A 273 -38.14 8.69 -14.01
N THR A 274 -37.39 7.69 -13.51
CA THR A 274 -37.86 6.32 -13.35
C THR A 274 -38.36 6.05 -11.93
N GLU A 275 -39.08 4.93 -11.73
CA GLU A 275 -39.56 4.51 -10.40
C GLU A 275 -38.44 4.27 -9.38
N SER A 276 -37.26 3.83 -9.82
CA SER A 276 -36.07 3.64 -8.96
C SER A 276 -35.50 4.97 -8.45
N GLY A 277 -35.87 6.08 -9.08
CA GLY A 277 -35.36 7.42 -8.81
C GLY A 277 -34.19 7.83 -9.70
N LEU A 278 -33.79 7.01 -10.67
CA LEU A 278 -32.86 7.39 -11.71
C LEU A 278 -33.49 8.44 -12.64
N GLU A 279 -32.68 9.42 -13.08
CA GLU A 279 -33.14 10.41 -14.07
C GLU A 279 -32.24 10.31 -15.31
N TYR A 280 -32.78 10.44 -16.51
CA TYR A 280 -31.98 10.38 -17.75
C TYR A 280 -32.54 11.26 -18.86
N THR A 281 -31.63 11.72 -19.73
CA THR A 281 -31.97 12.47 -20.96
C THR A 281 -31.13 11.92 -22.12
N ILE A 282 -31.79 11.44 -23.17
CA ILE A 282 -31.12 11.08 -24.43
C ILE A 282 -30.99 12.34 -25.26
N PHE A 283 -29.77 12.90 -25.35
CA PHE A 283 -29.51 14.15 -26.05
C PHE A 283 -29.06 13.96 -27.52
N LYS A 284 -28.61 12.74 -27.86
CA LYS A 284 -28.33 12.31 -29.24
C LYS A 284 -28.95 10.95 -29.47
N LYS A 285 -29.83 10.87 -30.49
CA LYS A 285 -30.45 9.59 -30.90
C LYS A 285 -29.62 8.91 -31.98
N GLY A 286 -29.45 7.61 -31.84
CA GLY A 286 -28.82 6.73 -32.81
C GLY A 286 -29.81 6.15 -33.80
N ALA A 287 -29.55 4.95 -34.31
CA ALA A 287 -30.39 4.27 -35.31
C ALA A 287 -31.72 3.71 -34.76
N GLY A 288 -31.98 3.82 -33.45
CA GLY A 288 -33.17 3.32 -32.80
C GLY A 288 -33.23 1.81 -32.58
N VAL A 289 -32.17 1.10 -32.92
CA VAL A 289 -32.09 -0.36 -32.75
C VAL A 289 -31.69 -0.72 -31.32
N LYS A 290 -32.54 -1.47 -30.63
CA LYS A 290 -32.24 -2.05 -29.33
C LYS A 290 -31.33 -3.27 -29.49
N PRO A 291 -30.23 -3.38 -28.73
CA PRO A 291 -29.47 -4.62 -28.73
C PRO A 291 -30.30 -5.79 -28.20
N ALA A 292 -30.09 -6.97 -28.76
CA ALA A 292 -30.67 -8.19 -28.21
C ALA A 292 -29.93 -8.59 -26.90
N ASP A 293 -30.65 -9.25 -25.99
CA ASP A 293 -30.02 -9.82 -24.80
C ASP A 293 -28.90 -10.80 -25.20
N GLY A 294 -27.76 -10.64 -24.59
CA GLY A 294 -26.54 -11.40 -24.90
C GLY A 294 -25.68 -10.82 -26.03
N ALA A 295 -26.14 -9.78 -26.73
CA ALA A 295 -25.35 -9.12 -27.77
C ALA A 295 -24.09 -8.44 -27.16
N ASN A 296 -22.98 -8.53 -27.87
CA ASN A 296 -21.80 -7.75 -27.51
C ASN A 296 -21.95 -6.31 -28.01
N VAL A 297 -21.89 -5.38 -27.09
CA VAL A 297 -21.93 -3.94 -27.35
C VAL A 297 -20.69 -3.28 -26.77
N PHE A 298 -20.44 -2.04 -27.17
CA PHE A 298 -19.36 -1.22 -26.62
C PHE A 298 -19.93 0.02 -25.96
N ILE A 299 -19.33 0.38 -24.81
CA ILE A 299 -19.80 1.50 -24.00
C ILE A 299 -18.68 2.53 -23.90
N HIS A 300 -18.95 3.75 -24.38
CA HIS A 300 -18.11 4.91 -24.15
C HIS A 300 -18.77 5.77 -23.08
N TYR A 301 -17.99 6.32 -22.13
CA TYR A 301 -18.57 7.02 -20.98
C TYR A 301 -17.67 8.11 -20.43
N ALA A 302 -18.31 9.05 -19.71
CA ALA A 302 -17.65 9.97 -18.80
C ALA A 302 -18.48 10.08 -17.52
N GLY A 303 -17.82 9.92 -16.36
CA GLY A 303 -18.47 9.93 -15.05
C GLY A 303 -18.11 11.18 -14.24
N PHE A 304 -19.13 11.88 -13.73
CA PHE A 304 -19.00 13.13 -13.00
C PHE A 304 -19.64 13.05 -11.62
N LEU A 305 -19.07 13.82 -10.67
CA LEU A 305 -19.76 14.18 -9.44
C LEU A 305 -20.70 15.37 -9.69
N GLU A 306 -21.63 15.64 -8.75
CA GLU A 306 -22.57 16.77 -8.85
C GLU A 306 -21.87 18.14 -8.85
N ASP A 307 -20.62 18.23 -8.35
CA ASP A 307 -19.80 19.42 -8.41
C ASP A 307 -19.08 19.63 -9.75
N GLY A 308 -19.41 18.82 -10.75
CA GLY A 308 -18.82 18.84 -12.10
C GLY A 308 -17.42 18.21 -12.18
N SER A 309 -16.92 17.62 -11.10
CA SER A 309 -15.64 16.92 -11.13
C SER A 309 -15.74 15.63 -11.94
N LEU A 310 -14.86 15.49 -12.93
CA LEU A 310 -14.68 14.21 -13.62
C LEU A 310 -14.01 13.20 -12.68
N PHE A 311 -14.59 12.02 -12.48
CA PHE A 311 -13.95 10.97 -11.72
C PHE A 311 -13.33 9.88 -12.60
N ASP A 312 -13.92 9.58 -13.76
CA ASP A 312 -13.34 8.71 -14.78
C ASP A 312 -13.98 8.92 -16.14
N SER A 313 -13.25 8.63 -17.22
CA SER A 313 -13.80 8.65 -18.58
C SER A 313 -13.01 7.74 -19.51
N SER A 314 -13.70 7.09 -20.43
CA SER A 314 -13.11 6.38 -21.55
C SER A 314 -12.77 7.30 -22.72
N TYR A 315 -13.18 8.58 -22.70
CA TYR A 315 -12.78 9.57 -23.70
C TYR A 315 -11.46 10.23 -23.30
N GLU A 316 -10.45 10.13 -24.15
CA GLU A 316 -9.13 10.77 -23.93
C GLU A 316 -9.27 12.30 -23.83
N GLU A 317 -10.01 12.90 -24.75
CA GLU A 317 -10.20 14.36 -24.81
C GLU A 317 -10.93 14.90 -23.57
N VAL A 318 -11.93 14.19 -23.05
CA VAL A 318 -12.58 14.58 -21.80
C VAL A 318 -11.57 14.57 -20.64
N ASN A 319 -10.72 13.54 -20.54
CA ASN A 319 -9.68 13.50 -19.52
C ASN A 319 -8.67 14.66 -19.66
N LYS A 320 -8.28 15.06 -20.89
CA LYS A 320 -7.42 16.22 -21.13
C LYS A 320 -8.07 17.52 -20.66
N VAL A 321 -9.31 17.75 -21.05
CA VAL A 321 -10.08 18.96 -20.70
C VAL A 321 -10.23 19.13 -19.20
N PHE A 322 -10.41 18.05 -18.45
CA PHE A 322 -10.55 18.05 -16.99
C PHE A 322 -9.22 17.87 -16.24
N GLY A 323 -8.08 17.82 -16.93
CA GLY A 323 -6.76 17.65 -16.32
C GLY A 323 -6.55 16.27 -15.67
N LYS A 324 -7.23 15.26 -16.17
CA LYS A 324 -7.17 13.86 -15.70
C LYS A 324 -6.51 12.91 -16.71
N PHE A 325 -5.88 13.46 -17.75
CA PHE A 325 -5.17 12.66 -18.75
C PHE A 325 -3.99 11.91 -18.12
N ASP A 326 -3.96 10.60 -18.33
CA ASP A 326 -2.89 9.71 -17.91
C ASP A 326 -2.19 9.14 -19.15
N LYS A 327 -0.91 9.51 -19.32
CA LYS A 327 -0.11 9.05 -20.46
C LYS A 327 0.08 7.54 -20.47
N ASN A 328 0.25 6.90 -19.32
CA ASN A 328 0.43 5.44 -19.25
C ASN A 328 -0.84 4.71 -19.70
N ARG A 329 -2.02 5.24 -19.33
CA ARG A 329 -3.30 4.73 -19.82
C ARG A 329 -3.44 4.92 -21.33
N ALA A 330 -3.03 6.06 -21.87
CA ALA A 330 -3.03 6.33 -23.31
C ALA A 330 -2.10 5.37 -24.07
N ASP A 331 -0.87 5.18 -23.58
CA ASP A 331 0.14 4.28 -24.18
C ASP A 331 -0.34 2.81 -24.21
N GLN A 332 -1.27 2.44 -23.34
CA GLN A 332 -1.91 1.12 -23.27
C GLN A 332 -3.27 1.05 -24.00
N ASN A 333 -3.62 2.06 -24.82
CA ASN A 333 -4.92 2.20 -25.46
C ASN A 333 -6.11 2.16 -24.47
N GLY A 334 -5.91 2.64 -23.24
CA GLY A 334 -6.90 2.57 -22.16
C GLY A 334 -8.04 3.61 -22.27
N TYR A 335 -8.01 4.48 -23.30
CA TYR A 335 -9.08 5.43 -23.64
C TYR A 335 -9.88 4.91 -24.81
N GLN A 336 -10.56 3.80 -24.60
CA GLN A 336 -11.41 3.16 -25.60
C GLN A 336 -12.76 2.79 -24.99
N PRO A 337 -13.81 2.64 -25.79
CA PRO A 337 -15.05 2.04 -25.33
C PRO A 337 -14.78 0.63 -24.79
N PHE A 338 -15.39 0.27 -23.68
CA PHE A 338 -15.22 -1.09 -23.15
C PHE A 338 -16.33 -2.03 -23.64
N PRO A 339 -16.00 -3.31 -23.88
CA PRO A 339 -16.98 -4.31 -24.30
C PRO A 339 -17.90 -4.69 -23.14
N PHE A 340 -19.18 -4.86 -23.44
CA PHE A 340 -20.20 -5.31 -22.49
C PHE A 340 -21.20 -6.23 -23.15
N GLN A 341 -21.64 -7.27 -22.45
CA GLN A 341 -22.70 -8.15 -22.92
C GLN A 341 -24.05 -7.57 -22.47
N TYR A 342 -24.83 -7.10 -23.42
CA TYR A 342 -26.13 -6.47 -23.15
C TYR A 342 -27.08 -7.44 -22.42
N GLY A 343 -27.88 -6.93 -21.47
CA GLY A 343 -28.77 -7.74 -20.64
C GLY A 343 -28.09 -8.42 -19.43
N LYS A 344 -26.74 -8.36 -19.32
CA LYS A 344 -26.03 -8.86 -18.15
C LYS A 344 -26.35 -8.02 -16.92
N LYS A 345 -26.66 -8.70 -15.78
CA LYS A 345 -27.12 -8.04 -14.54
C LYS A 345 -26.01 -7.80 -13.50
N ASP A 346 -24.77 -8.14 -13.83
CA ASP A 346 -23.61 -8.01 -12.94
C ASP A 346 -22.44 -7.28 -13.64
N GLY A 347 -21.47 -6.87 -12.86
CA GLY A 347 -20.25 -6.20 -13.34
C GLY A 347 -20.30 -4.67 -13.38
N LEU A 348 -21.50 -4.06 -13.36
CA LEU A 348 -21.71 -2.61 -13.31
C LEU A 348 -22.67 -2.24 -12.17
N ILE A 349 -22.65 -0.97 -11.73
CA ILE A 349 -23.59 -0.49 -10.72
C ILE A 349 -25.05 -0.50 -11.24
N PRO A 350 -26.02 -0.73 -10.36
CA PRO A 350 -27.43 -0.87 -10.79
C PRO A 350 -27.96 0.30 -11.63
N GLY A 351 -27.64 1.54 -11.23
CA GLY A 351 -28.08 2.72 -11.96
C GLY A 351 -27.45 2.85 -13.36
N PHE A 352 -26.21 2.39 -13.54
CA PHE A 352 -25.59 2.38 -14.87
C PHE A 352 -26.28 1.36 -15.79
N LEU A 353 -26.55 0.15 -15.27
CA LEU A 353 -27.29 -0.89 -16.01
C LEU A 353 -28.70 -0.43 -16.38
N GLU A 354 -29.41 0.21 -15.45
CA GLU A 354 -30.73 0.75 -15.70
C GLU A 354 -30.72 1.83 -16.80
N GLY A 355 -29.75 2.76 -16.71
CA GLY A 355 -29.56 3.80 -17.73
C GLY A 355 -29.23 3.21 -19.09
N LEU A 356 -28.31 2.23 -19.15
CA LEU A 356 -27.93 1.54 -20.38
C LEU A 356 -29.13 0.87 -21.07
N ASN A 357 -30.06 0.28 -20.28
CA ASN A 357 -31.28 -0.35 -20.80
C ASN A 357 -32.27 0.65 -21.41
N LYS A 358 -32.10 1.96 -21.20
CA LYS A 358 -32.95 2.99 -21.88
C LYS A 358 -32.44 3.30 -23.29
N LEU A 359 -31.16 2.94 -23.60
CA LEU A 359 -30.51 3.35 -24.83
C LEU A 359 -30.69 2.35 -25.97
N SER A 360 -30.66 2.86 -27.19
CA SER A 360 -30.53 2.12 -28.44
C SER A 360 -29.09 2.32 -28.98
N ILE A 361 -28.65 1.50 -29.94
CA ILE A 361 -27.33 1.64 -30.60
C ILE A 361 -27.20 3.05 -31.18
N GLY A 362 -26.08 3.72 -30.86
CA GLY A 362 -25.77 5.07 -31.29
C GLY A 362 -26.35 6.18 -30.41
N ASP A 363 -27.19 5.83 -29.42
CA ASP A 363 -27.72 6.83 -28.48
C ASP A 363 -26.60 7.34 -27.56
N ARG A 364 -26.67 8.66 -27.24
CA ARG A 364 -25.92 9.27 -26.13
C ARG A 364 -26.88 9.88 -25.12
N ALA A 365 -26.64 9.60 -23.86
CA ALA A 365 -27.47 10.06 -22.76
C ALA A 365 -26.68 10.57 -21.59
N ILE A 366 -27.25 11.49 -20.83
CA ILE A 366 -26.84 11.79 -19.47
C ILE A 366 -27.75 11.01 -18.52
N VAL A 367 -27.15 10.32 -17.55
CA VAL A 367 -27.86 9.51 -16.56
C VAL A 367 -27.44 10.01 -15.17
N PHE A 368 -28.40 10.51 -14.41
CA PHE A 368 -28.23 10.94 -13.02
C PHE A 368 -28.57 9.78 -12.09
N ILE A 369 -27.60 9.29 -11.39
CA ILE A 369 -27.69 8.06 -10.58
C ILE A 369 -27.67 8.44 -9.11
N PRO A 370 -28.76 8.28 -8.36
CA PRO A 370 -28.75 8.48 -6.92
C PRO A 370 -27.83 7.46 -6.24
N SER A 371 -27.22 7.84 -5.11
CA SER A 371 -26.20 7.05 -4.44
C SER A 371 -26.60 5.59 -4.17
N LYS A 372 -27.87 5.34 -3.85
CA LYS A 372 -28.41 3.98 -3.62
C LYS A 372 -28.35 3.05 -4.84
N LEU A 373 -28.33 3.62 -6.05
CA LEU A 373 -28.15 2.90 -7.32
C LEU A 373 -26.71 2.96 -7.83
N GLY A 374 -25.85 3.69 -7.13
CA GLY A 374 -24.42 3.85 -7.39
C GLY A 374 -23.57 3.08 -6.40
N TYR A 375 -22.70 3.81 -5.66
CA TYR A 375 -21.73 3.23 -4.72
C TYR A 375 -22.18 3.30 -3.25
N GLY A 376 -23.36 3.87 -2.95
CA GLY A 376 -23.98 3.89 -1.62
C GLY A 376 -23.11 4.50 -0.53
N GLU A 377 -23.27 3.99 0.69
CA GLU A 377 -22.57 4.46 1.90
C GLU A 377 -21.04 4.24 1.88
N ARG A 378 -20.55 3.35 1.02
CA ARG A 378 -19.11 3.05 0.94
C ARG A 378 -18.37 4.00 0.02
N GLY A 379 -19.03 4.59 -0.98
CA GLY A 379 -18.34 5.30 -2.05
C GLY A 379 -17.43 4.36 -2.87
N ALA A 380 -16.46 4.91 -3.62
CA ALA A 380 -15.51 4.12 -4.38
C ALA A 380 -14.12 4.75 -4.34
N GLY A 381 -13.18 4.06 -3.70
CA GLY A 381 -11.81 4.54 -3.50
C GLY A 381 -11.78 5.92 -2.84
N ASN A 382 -10.77 6.73 -3.20
CA ASN A 382 -10.68 8.12 -2.75
C ASN A 382 -11.33 9.10 -3.75
N VAL A 383 -12.14 8.61 -4.69
CA VAL A 383 -12.61 9.38 -5.85
C VAL A 383 -14.10 9.67 -5.78
N ILE A 384 -14.91 8.71 -5.36
CA ILE A 384 -16.35 8.88 -5.18
C ILE A 384 -16.66 8.84 -3.68
N PRO A 385 -17.09 9.98 -3.08
CA PRO A 385 -17.41 10.04 -1.66
C PRO A 385 -18.54 9.09 -1.25
N PRO A 386 -18.63 8.71 0.04
CA PRO A 386 -19.81 8.07 0.59
C PRO A 386 -21.08 8.86 0.32
N ASN A 387 -22.15 8.15 -0.06
CA ASN A 387 -23.46 8.71 -0.37
C ASN A 387 -23.50 9.74 -1.52
N ALA A 388 -22.47 9.79 -2.37
CA ALA A 388 -22.46 10.68 -3.51
C ALA A 388 -23.43 10.21 -4.61
N ASN A 389 -24.27 11.12 -5.08
CA ASN A 389 -24.93 10.95 -6.37
C ASN A 389 -23.87 11.13 -7.46
N ILE A 390 -24.02 10.39 -8.54
CA ILE A 390 -23.09 10.42 -9.67
C ILE A 390 -23.82 10.59 -10.98
N ILE A 391 -23.12 11.11 -11.97
CA ILE A 391 -23.69 11.40 -13.27
C ILE A 391 -22.82 10.73 -14.32
N PHE A 392 -23.43 10.00 -15.24
CA PHE A 392 -22.73 9.45 -16.39
C PHE A 392 -23.25 10.02 -17.69
N GLU A 393 -22.35 10.44 -18.54
CA GLU A 393 -22.56 10.48 -19.97
C GLU A 393 -22.27 9.11 -20.54
N ILE A 394 -23.20 8.49 -21.26
CA ILE A 394 -23.07 7.14 -21.80
C ILE A 394 -23.36 7.18 -23.29
N GLU A 395 -22.51 6.56 -24.10
CA GLU A 395 -22.75 6.28 -25.50
C GLU A 395 -22.74 4.77 -25.73
N LEU A 396 -23.81 4.24 -26.33
CA LEU A 396 -23.97 2.82 -26.63
C LEU A 396 -23.61 2.55 -28.09
N LEU A 397 -22.62 1.73 -28.34
CA LEU A 397 -22.03 1.48 -29.65
C LEU A 397 -22.14 -0.01 -30.03
N GLU A 398 -22.30 -0.29 -31.32
CA GLU A 398 -22.28 -1.65 -31.87
C GLU A 398 -20.86 -2.20 -31.98
N GLY A 399 -19.87 -1.34 -32.17
CA GLY A 399 -18.44 -1.66 -32.31
C GLY A 399 -17.55 -0.52 -31.86
N ILE A 400 -16.23 -0.76 -31.86
CA ILE A 400 -15.24 0.28 -31.57
C ILE A 400 -15.19 1.22 -32.79
N PRO A 401 -15.43 2.54 -32.62
CA PRO A 401 -15.26 3.49 -33.70
C PRO A 401 -13.82 3.44 -34.25
N PRO A 402 -13.61 3.58 -35.55
CA PRO A 402 -12.26 3.72 -36.09
C PRO A 402 -11.57 4.95 -35.43
N PRO A 403 -10.24 4.90 -35.22
CA PRO A 403 -9.53 6.03 -34.67
C PRO A 403 -9.80 7.26 -35.52
N VAL A 404 -10.15 8.38 -34.88
CA VAL A 404 -10.34 9.67 -35.55
C VAL A 404 -9.01 10.02 -36.18
N ALA A 405 -8.95 10.06 -37.50
CA ALA A 405 -7.78 10.53 -38.22
C ALA A 405 -7.52 11.97 -37.77
N ASN A 406 -6.40 12.20 -37.09
CA ASN A 406 -5.96 13.57 -36.81
C ASN A 406 -5.78 14.25 -38.15
N GLU A 407 -6.68 15.17 -38.51
CA GLU A 407 -6.40 16.13 -39.55
C GLU A 407 -5.16 16.91 -39.11
N ALA A 408 -4.04 16.58 -39.75
CA ALA A 408 -2.80 17.32 -39.61
C ALA A 408 -3.10 18.79 -39.99
N LYS A 409 -2.98 19.69 -39.02
CA LYS A 409 -2.86 21.12 -39.23
C LYS A 409 -1.41 21.52 -39.03
#